data_503aba841b0bbbfb354cc3ec7b8eccec
#
_entry.id   503aba841b0bbbfb354cc3ec7b8eccec
#
_cell.length_a   1.000
_cell.length_b   1.000
_cell.length_c   1.000
_cell.angle_alpha   90.00
_cell.angle_beta   90.00
_cell.angle_gamma   90.00
#
_symmetry.space_group_name_H-M   'P 1'
#
loop_
_entity.id
_entity.type
_entity.pdbx_description
1 polymer ?
#
loop_
_entity_poly.entity_id
_entity_poly.type
_entity_poly.pdbx_seq_one_letter_code
_entity_poly.pdbx_strand_id
1 'polypeptide(L)'
;MGIILKKVRISNYRSIESLSLDLGLFNLLIGQNNTGKTNFLKAVTLSISGASDISEEDIFIAQDERLKRTKTAVIDILLRPTVNAVQVCKEFSEFWTSVFTDSWITTSPEGNFVGIRTEIKYDPIRDMYSLSRHCIRQWGDSIGDATIETKRTVFNDDMRTYLQSFYMDANRDIVQDLRNRKSYFGRVTSGYALTEETINEIEEQLNAANTKIIESIPSLHQTKERISAIGQTIGAASSSIEIEPLARKITDLNKGMDIVMQDGKAASFPIAQHGYGTRSWISFLTLSAFVENQNQKLKDDDEAEQFIMLTMEEPEAHLHPQAQRQLFEQISHFEGQKIVSTHSPSIIAQASLTDTIYFSKHDGKTSAMRYSPSGAKEDKEKIFREVINTRADLLFSSAVILCEGITEELALPVYFVKYFGCAPYSLGVSIVNIGGKDNYKPFLSLIRNFDIPWFIFSDGEAEAISAVSSAIRQV
;
A
#
# COMPACT_ATOMS: atom_id res chain seq x y z
N MET A 1 2.92 -3.11 24.50
CA MET A 1 4.03 -2.51 23.72
C MET A 1 3.92 -3.05 22.31
N GLY A 2 4.34 -2.32 21.28
CA GLY A 2 4.24 -2.79 19.90
C GLY A 2 5.58 -2.70 19.18
N ILE A 3 5.55 -2.91 17.87
CA ILE A 3 6.71 -2.70 16.99
C ILE A 3 6.34 -1.79 15.84
N ILE A 4 7.34 -1.14 15.24
CA ILE A 4 7.20 -0.30 14.06
C ILE A 4 8.30 -0.62 13.05
N LEU A 5 7.95 -0.64 11.77
CA LEU A 5 8.91 -0.60 10.68
C LEU A 5 9.46 0.85 10.60
N LYS A 6 10.68 1.04 11.11
CA LYS A 6 11.27 2.37 11.28
C LYS A 6 12.03 2.83 10.06
N LYS A 7 12.73 1.92 9.39
CA LYS A 7 13.60 2.26 8.25
C LYS A 7 13.58 1.20 7.17
N VAL A 8 13.62 1.65 5.93
CA VAL A 8 13.71 0.79 4.73
C VAL A 8 14.87 1.27 3.88
N ARG A 9 15.69 0.34 3.40
CA ARG A 9 16.70 0.60 2.38
C ARG A 9 16.51 -0.39 1.24
N ILE A 10 16.59 0.11 0.02
CA ILE A 10 16.41 -0.68 -1.19
C ILE A 10 17.59 -0.44 -2.11
N SER A 11 18.11 -1.50 -2.71
CA SER A 11 19.12 -1.42 -3.76
C SER A 11 18.79 -2.39 -4.89
N ASN A 12 18.91 -1.89 -6.12
CA ASN A 12 18.72 -2.65 -7.36
C ASN A 12 17.37 -3.37 -7.49
N TYR A 13 16.28 -2.77 -7.01
CA TYR A 13 14.95 -3.35 -7.11
C TYR A 13 14.05 -2.57 -8.08
N ARG A 14 13.59 -3.22 -9.16
CA ARG A 14 12.70 -2.66 -10.20
C ARG A 14 13.20 -1.31 -10.75
N SER A 15 12.50 -0.20 -10.46
CA SER A 15 12.91 1.16 -10.86
C SER A 15 13.83 1.84 -9.84
N ILE A 16 14.13 1.20 -8.73
CA ILE A 16 14.88 1.78 -7.61
C ILE A 16 16.32 1.26 -7.65
N GLU A 17 17.26 2.13 -8.02
CA GLU A 17 18.68 1.81 -7.95
C GLU A 17 19.19 1.82 -6.51
N SER A 18 18.88 2.88 -5.76
CA SER A 18 19.21 3.01 -4.34
C SER A 18 18.23 3.96 -3.67
N LEU A 19 17.70 3.58 -2.51
CA LEU A 19 16.77 4.39 -1.72
C LEU A 19 16.91 4.06 -0.25
N SER A 20 16.86 5.08 0.62
CA SER A 20 16.81 4.92 2.07
C SER A 20 15.76 5.87 2.64
N LEU A 21 14.79 5.33 3.41
CA LEU A 21 13.69 6.10 3.98
C LEU A 21 13.42 5.71 5.43
N ASP A 22 13.18 6.73 6.26
CA ASP A 22 12.60 6.57 7.58
C ASP A 22 11.06 6.61 7.49
N LEU A 23 10.41 5.68 8.19
CA LEU A 23 8.96 5.55 8.19
C LEU A 23 8.38 5.90 9.56
N GLY A 24 7.17 6.48 9.54
CA GLY A 24 6.32 6.71 10.70
C GLY A 24 5.17 5.72 10.75
N LEU A 25 4.22 5.94 11.66
CA LEU A 25 3.01 5.13 11.75
C LEU A 25 2.11 5.32 10.52
N PHE A 26 2.03 6.55 10.03
CA PHE A 26 1.37 6.89 8.76
C PHE A 26 2.41 7.46 7.78
N ASN A 27 2.36 7.03 6.52
CA ASN A 27 3.26 7.49 5.47
C ASN A 27 2.47 7.69 4.19
N LEU A 28 2.40 8.92 3.70
CA LEU A 28 1.71 9.28 2.47
C LEU A 28 2.75 9.50 1.36
N LEU A 29 2.78 8.62 0.38
CA LEU A 29 3.69 8.71 -0.76
C LEU A 29 3.03 9.52 -1.87
N ILE A 30 3.64 10.64 -2.21
CA ILE A 30 3.19 11.54 -3.28
C ILE A 30 4.27 11.72 -4.34
N GLY A 31 3.92 12.28 -5.47
CA GLY A 31 4.83 12.55 -6.59
C GLY A 31 4.22 12.11 -7.91
N GLN A 32 4.90 12.42 -9.01
CA GLN A 32 4.44 12.12 -10.36
C GLN A 32 4.26 10.62 -10.62
N ASN A 33 3.59 10.29 -11.73
CA ASN A 33 3.51 8.91 -12.20
C ASN A 33 4.92 8.37 -12.54
N ASN A 34 5.09 7.07 -12.38
CA ASN A 34 6.34 6.37 -12.69
C ASN A 34 7.58 6.81 -11.88
N THR A 35 7.39 7.44 -10.70
CA THR A 35 8.49 7.82 -9.80
C THR A 35 8.95 6.69 -8.86
N GLY A 36 8.27 5.54 -8.86
CA GLY A 36 8.67 4.36 -8.08
C GLY A 36 7.86 4.11 -6.81
N LYS A 37 6.77 4.85 -6.56
CA LYS A 37 5.87 4.65 -5.39
C LYS A 37 5.37 3.21 -5.27
N THR A 38 4.78 2.66 -6.34
CA THR A 38 4.33 1.26 -6.42
C THR A 38 5.46 0.27 -6.14
N ASN A 39 6.65 0.52 -6.70
CA ASN A 39 7.79 -0.36 -6.50
C ASN A 39 8.29 -0.34 -5.06
N PHE A 40 8.24 0.82 -4.41
CA PHE A 40 8.53 0.94 -2.98
C PHE A 40 7.52 0.16 -2.13
N LEU A 41 6.20 0.31 -2.37
CA LEU A 41 5.16 -0.43 -1.66
C LEU A 41 5.35 -1.95 -1.82
N LYS A 42 5.62 -2.42 -3.03
CA LYS A 42 5.88 -3.84 -3.32
C LYS A 42 7.14 -4.35 -2.62
N ALA A 43 8.23 -3.56 -2.59
CA ALA A 43 9.46 -3.92 -1.89
C ALA A 43 9.23 -4.12 -0.39
N VAL A 44 8.53 -3.17 0.24
CA VAL A 44 8.23 -3.24 1.68
C VAL A 44 7.33 -4.41 2.01
N THR A 45 6.28 -4.61 1.22
CA THR A 45 5.37 -5.77 1.37
C THR A 45 6.12 -7.09 1.22
N LEU A 46 6.97 -7.22 0.19
CA LEU A 46 7.76 -8.43 -0.06
C LEU A 46 8.69 -8.79 1.11
N SER A 47 9.20 -7.79 1.82
CA SER A 47 10.13 -8.01 2.94
C SER A 47 9.48 -8.67 4.14
N ILE A 48 8.16 -8.46 4.35
CA ILE A 48 7.39 -8.98 5.48
C ILE A 48 6.56 -10.19 5.06
N SER A 49 5.85 -10.10 3.92
CA SER A 49 5.01 -11.19 3.43
C SER A 49 5.83 -12.37 2.88
N GLY A 50 5.18 -13.48 2.62
CA GLY A 50 5.76 -14.61 1.90
C GLY A 50 6.16 -14.25 0.46
N ALA A 51 6.95 -15.10 -0.17
CA ALA A 51 7.36 -14.90 -1.56
C ALA A 51 6.14 -14.90 -2.50
N SER A 52 6.05 -13.86 -3.32
CA SER A 52 5.27 -13.83 -4.54
C SER A 52 6.12 -14.33 -5.71
N ASP A 53 5.55 -14.41 -6.90
CA ASP A 53 6.25 -14.75 -8.13
C ASP A 53 7.36 -13.71 -8.38
N ILE A 54 8.61 -14.15 -8.25
CA ILE A 54 9.80 -13.32 -8.43
C ILE A 54 10.39 -13.60 -9.80
N SER A 55 10.71 -12.54 -10.54
CA SER A 55 11.23 -12.63 -11.90
C SER A 55 12.44 -11.72 -12.12
N GLU A 56 12.99 -11.74 -13.32
CA GLU A 56 14.05 -10.82 -13.73
C GLU A 56 13.59 -9.34 -13.74
N GLU A 57 12.28 -9.08 -13.85
CA GLU A 57 11.70 -7.74 -13.80
C GLU A 57 11.85 -7.08 -12.42
N ASP A 58 12.15 -7.87 -11.39
CA ASP A 58 12.40 -7.35 -10.03
C ASP A 58 13.84 -6.80 -9.87
N ILE A 59 14.70 -6.95 -10.88
CA ILE A 59 16.07 -6.44 -10.86
C ILE A 59 16.14 -5.10 -11.62
N PHE A 60 16.71 -4.08 -10.98
CA PHE A 60 16.96 -2.78 -11.62
C PHE A 60 18.04 -2.92 -12.70
N ILE A 61 17.77 -2.38 -13.89
CA ILE A 61 18.70 -2.33 -15.02
C ILE A 61 18.78 -0.87 -15.48
N ALA A 62 19.98 -0.32 -15.50
CA ALA A 62 20.20 1.02 -16.04
C ALA A 62 20.04 1.03 -17.57
N GLN A 63 19.82 2.21 -18.17
CA GLN A 63 19.50 2.36 -19.60
C GLN A 63 20.54 1.71 -20.53
N ASP A 64 21.82 1.80 -20.18
CA ASP A 64 22.93 1.26 -20.98
C ASP A 64 23.47 -0.08 -20.43
N GLU A 65 22.76 -0.67 -19.48
CA GLU A 65 23.19 -1.92 -18.82
C GLU A 65 22.37 -3.11 -19.38
N ARG A 66 23.07 -4.20 -19.70
CA ARG A 66 22.40 -5.48 -19.95
C ARG A 66 22.15 -6.19 -18.64
N LEU A 67 21.03 -6.90 -18.54
CA LEU A 67 20.75 -7.74 -17.38
C LEU A 67 21.90 -8.71 -17.14
N LYS A 68 22.55 -8.55 -16.00
CA LYS A 68 23.56 -9.50 -15.52
C LYS A 68 22.90 -10.39 -14.47
N ARG A 69 22.82 -11.67 -14.73
CA ARG A 69 22.32 -12.68 -13.77
C ARG A 69 23.07 -12.68 -12.43
N THR A 70 24.21 -12.00 -12.35
CA THR A 70 24.97 -11.78 -11.11
C THR A 70 24.46 -10.61 -10.27
N LYS A 71 23.59 -9.74 -10.82
CA LYS A 71 23.04 -8.59 -10.09
C LYS A 71 22.00 -9.04 -9.08
N THR A 72 22.07 -8.49 -7.88
CA THR A 72 21.20 -8.84 -6.76
C THR A 72 20.38 -7.61 -6.38
N ALA A 73 19.06 -7.79 -6.20
CA ALA A 73 18.25 -6.79 -5.53
C ALA A 73 18.25 -7.04 -4.02
N VAL A 74 18.37 -5.97 -3.24
CA VAL A 74 18.46 -6.03 -1.78
C VAL A 74 17.44 -5.08 -1.18
N ILE A 75 16.67 -5.57 -0.21
CA ILE A 75 15.73 -4.78 0.57
C ILE A 75 16.02 -5.05 2.05
N ASP A 76 16.44 -4.01 2.76
CA ASP A 76 16.66 -4.04 4.20
C ASP A 76 15.52 -3.33 4.92
N ILE A 77 14.95 -3.96 5.93
CA ILE A 77 13.97 -3.35 6.83
C ILE A 77 14.44 -3.40 8.27
N LEU A 78 14.14 -2.34 9.01
CA LEU A 78 14.47 -2.18 10.43
C LEU A 78 13.19 -2.07 11.25
N LEU A 79 12.92 -3.07 12.08
CA LEU A 79 11.83 -3.07 13.06
C LEU A 79 12.37 -2.64 14.42
N ARG A 80 11.65 -1.73 15.07
CA ARG A 80 11.98 -1.22 16.41
C ARG A 80 10.81 -1.45 17.38
N PRO A 81 11.08 -1.73 18.65
CA PRO A 81 10.05 -1.77 19.68
C PRO A 81 9.50 -0.37 19.95
N THR A 82 8.21 -0.29 20.30
CA THR A 82 7.52 0.98 20.58
C THR A 82 6.64 0.90 21.80
N VAL A 83 6.49 2.07 22.46
CA VAL A 83 5.42 2.32 23.42
C VAL A 83 4.28 3.04 22.69
N ASN A 84 3.06 2.55 22.84
CA ASN A 84 1.86 3.13 22.20
C ASN A 84 1.96 3.28 20.64
N ALA A 85 2.62 2.33 19.97
CA ALA A 85 2.81 2.26 18.52
C ALA A 85 3.56 3.46 17.88
N VAL A 86 3.99 4.46 18.63
CA VAL A 86 4.61 5.69 18.10
C VAL A 86 6.01 5.91 18.65
N GLN A 87 6.17 5.85 19.96
CA GLN A 87 7.44 6.17 20.61
C GLN A 87 8.35 4.95 20.64
N VAL A 88 9.49 5.02 19.96
CA VAL A 88 10.52 3.96 19.99
C VAL A 88 11.09 3.82 21.39
N CYS A 89 11.16 2.59 21.89
CA CYS A 89 11.78 2.22 23.15
C CYS A 89 13.03 1.34 22.93
N LYS A 90 13.75 0.99 24.00
CA LYS A 90 15.03 0.29 23.87
C LYS A 90 14.88 -1.22 23.75
N GLU A 91 13.86 -1.79 24.36
CA GLU A 91 13.70 -3.24 24.50
C GLU A 91 12.35 -3.69 23.93
N PHE A 92 12.31 -4.89 23.39
CA PHE A 92 11.07 -5.56 22.98
C PHE A 92 10.30 -6.02 24.23
N SER A 93 8.97 -6.13 24.13
CA SER A 93 8.17 -6.85 25.15
C SER A 93 8.57 -8.33 25.21
N GLU A 94 8.20 -9.00 26.29
CA GLU A 94 8.42 -10.45 26.45
C GLU A 94 7.78 -11.22 25.27
N PHE A 95 6.59 -10.80 24.86
CA PHE A 95 5.91 -11.36 23.69
C PHE A 95 6.78 -11.27 22.42
N TRP A 96 7.22 -10.07 22.05
CA TRP A 96 8.04 -9.89 20.84
C TRP A 96 9.41 -10.54 20.95
N THR A 97 9.96 -10.65 22.16
CA THR A 97 11.19 -11.39 22.40
C THR A 97 11.00 -12.88 22.13
N SER A 98 9.88 -13.45 22.50
CA SER A 98 9.56 -14.85 22.20
C SER A 98 9.32 -15.09 20.72
N VAL A 99 8.62 -14.16 20.03
CA VAL A 99 8.34 -14.25 18.57
C VAL A 99 9.63 -14.18 17.74
N PHE A 100 10.52 -13.22 18.04
CA PHE A 100 11.73 -13.02 17.24
C PHE A 100 12.86 -13.96 17.67
N THR A 101 12.90 -14.37 18.91
CA THR A 101 13.99 -15.13 19.51
C THR A 101 15.36 -14.43 19.36
N ASP A 102 16.40 -14.94 19.99
CA ASP A 102 17.77 -14.43 19.84
C ASP A 102 18.30 -14.50 18.41
N SER A 103 17.65 -15.31 17.56
CA SER A 103 18.02 -15.48 16.15
C SER A 103 17.81 -14.22 15.31
N TRP A 104 16.88 -13.33 15.72
CA TRP A 104 16.54 -12.13 14.97
C TRP A 104 16.83 -10.84 15.73
N ILE A 105 16.82 -10.88 17.07
CA ILE A 105 17.07 -9.68 17.89
C ILE A 105 18.55 -9.31 17.84
N THR A 106 18.80 -8.04 17.63
CA THR A 106 20.14 -7.45 17.66
C THR A 106 20.14 -6.27 18.62
N THR A 107 21.14 -6.21 19.51
CA THR A 107 21.34 -5.12 20.44
C THR A 107 22.28 -4.07 19.84
N SER A 108 21.89 -2.81 19.93
CA SER A 108 22.71 -1.66 19.53
C SER A 108 22.73 -0.59 20.63
N PRO A 109 23.64 0.40 20.54
CA PRO A 109 23.66 1.51 21.51
C PRO A 109 22.34 2.28 21.59
N GLU A 110 21.58 2.30 20.49
CA GLU A 110 20.27 2.96 20.40
C GLU A 110 19.11 2.09 20.92
N GLY A 111 19.37 0.85 21.30
CA GLY A 111 18.39 -0.16 21.72
C GLY A 111 18.29 -1.36 20.78
N ASN A 112 17.45 -2.31 21.14
CA ASN A 112 17.22 -3.53 20.37
C ASN A 112 16.50 -3.24 19.06
N PHE A 113 16.80 -4.04 18.04
CA PHE A 113 16.12 -4.00 16.75
C PHE A 113 16.07 -5.40 16.11
N VAL A 114 15.17 -5.56 15.15
CA VAL A 114 15.16 -6.68 14.22
C VAL A 114 15.44 -6.13 12.84
N GLY A 115 16.57 -6.50 12.27
CA GLY A 115 16.96 -6.15 10.91
C GLY A 115 16.77 -7.34 9.97
N ILE A 116 16.01 -7.14 8.89
CA ILE A 116 15.74 -8.18 7.91
C ILE A 116 16.28 -7.72 6.56
N ARG A 117 17.23 -8.46 6.00
CA ARG A 117 17.67 -8.33 4.61
C ARG A 117 16.95 -9.35 3.75
N THR A 118 16.23 -8.87 2.75
CA THR A 118 15.65 -9.68 1.69
C THR A 118 16.49 -9.51 0.44
N GLU A 119 17.01 -10.61 -0.09
CA GLU A 119 17.82 -10.64 -1.32
C GLU A 119 17.10 -11.42 -2.41
N ILE A 120 17.06 -10.84 -3.61
CA ILE A 120 16.59 -11.49 -4.83
C ILE A 120 17.81 -11.76 -5.71
N LYS A 121 18.11 -13.05 -5.91
CA LYS A 121 19.26 -13.51 -6.69
C LYS A 121 18.83 -14.53 -7.73
N TYR A 122 19.53 -14.54 -8.85
CA TYR A 122 19.43 -15.63 -9.81
C TYR A 122 20.12 -16.89 -9.27
N ASP A 123 19.41 -18.01 -9.29
CA ASP A 123 19.90 -19.33 -8.95
C ASP A 123 20.24 -20.08 -10.26
N PRO A 124 21.54 -20.26 -10.59
CA PRO A 124 21.94 -20.91 -11.83
C PRO A 124 21.60 -22.41 -11.88
N ILE A 125 21.39 -23.05 -10.73
CA ILE A 125 21.04 -24.49 -10.67
C ILE A 125 19.57 -24.67 -11.06
N ARG A 126 18.70 -23.77 -10.60
CA ARG A 126 17.26 -23.82 -10.85
C ARG A 126 16.83 -23.03 -12.08
N ASP A 127 17.73 -22.26 -12.69
CA ASP A 127 17.49 -21.32 -13.81
C ASP A 127 16.33 -20.33 -13.50
N MET A 128 16.27 -19.84 -12.25
CA MET A 128 15.22 -18.93 -11.80
C MET A 128 15.74 -17.97 -10.73
N TYR A 129 15.02 -16.85 -10.55
CA TYR A 129 15.28 -15.96 -9.41
C TYR A 129 14.70 -16.55 -8.14
N SER A 130 15.43 -16.39 -7.05
CA SER A 130 15.02 -16.87 -5.72
C SER A 130 15.16 -15.77 -4.68
N LEU A 131 14.34 -15.86 -3.65
CA LEU A 131 14.37 -14.97 -2.51
C LEU A 131 15.03 -15.66 -1.32
N SER A 132 15.94 -14.94 -0.67
CA SER A 132 16.49 -15.34 0.62
C SER A 132 16.36 -14.21 1.64
N ARG A 133 16.28 -14.58 2.92
CA ARG A 133 16.27 -13.63 4.03
C ARG A 133 17.43 -13.89 4.96
N HIS A 134 17.99 -12.80 5.51
CA HIS A 134 19.12 -12.85 6.43
C HIS A 134 18.87 -11.85 7.58
N CYS A 135 19.26 -12.23 8.78
CA CYS A 135 19.27 -11.32 9.92
C CYS A 135 20.40 -10.29 9.74
N ILE A 136 20.11 -9.01 9.96
CA ILE A 136 21.10 -7.94 9.99
C ILE A 136 21.58 -7.77 11.44
N ARG A 137 22.87 -8.05 11.68
CA ARG A 137 23.50 -7.93 13.00
C ARG A 137 24.09 -6.56 13.28
N GLN A 138 24.41 -5.81 12.23
CA GLN A 138 24.79 -4.41 12.34
C GLN A 138 24.14 -3.63 11.19
N TRP A 139 23.40 -2.59 11.54
CA TRP A 139 22.64 -1.87 10.51
C TRP A 139 23.55 -1.09 9.54
N GLY A 140 24.61 -0.41 10.03
CA GLY A 140 25.52 0.40 9.20
C GLY A 140 24.84 1.64 8.58
N ASP A 141 25.62 2.48 7.91
CA ASP A 141 25.11 3.70 7.26
C ASP A 141 24.51 3.40 5.88
N SER A 142 25.07 2.45 5.15
CA SER A 142 24.59 1.99 3.85
C SER A 142 24.24 0.49 3.86
N ILE A 143 23.64 0.00 2.77
CA ILE A 143 23.39 -1.45 2.57
C ILE A 143 24.72 -2.24 2.57
N GLY A 144 25.79 -1.65 2.01
CA GLY A 144 27.12 -2.28 1.95
C GLY A 144 27.81 -2.39 3.30
N ASP A 145 27.54 -1.47 4.24
CA ASP A 145 28.15 -1.45 5.56
C ASP A 145 27.41 -2.34 6.59
N ALA A 146 26.24 -2.85 6.20
CA ALA A 146 25.47 -3.71 7.05
C ALA A 146 26.11 -5.10 7.20
N THR A 147 26.27 -5.56 8.43
CA THR A 147 26.71 -6.94 8.70
C THR A 147 25.50 -7.86 8.76
N ILE A 148 25.47 -8.87 7.93
CA ILE A 148 24.41 -9.88 7.89
C ILE A 148 24.89 -11.22 8.40
N GLU A 149 23.96 -12.02 8.90
CA GLU A 149 24.24 -13.40 9.21
C GLU A 149 24.41 -14.22 7.91
N THR A 150 25.51 -14.95 7.80
CA THR A 150 25.85 -15.72 6.57
C THR A 150 24.87 -16.85 6.30
N LYS A 151 24.32 -17.45 7.35
CA LYS A 151 23.27 -18.47 7.20
C LYS A 151 21.95 -17.82 6.85
N ARG A 152 21.24 -18.41 5.88
CA ARG A 152 19.85 -18.02 5.59
C ARG A 152 19.01 -18.21 6.84
N THR A 153 18.37 -17.14 7.29
CA THR A 153 17.43 -17.16 8.42
C THR A 153 16.03 -17.29 7.86
N VAL A 154 15.24 -18.21 8.40
CA VAL A 154 13.85 -18.43 7.96
C VAL A 154 12.94 -17.85 9.03
N PHE A 155 11.89 -17.17 8.60
CA PHE A 155 10.82 -16.78 9.51
C PHE A 155 10.23 -18.04 10.15
N ASN A 156 10.17 -18.05 11.48
CA ASN A 156 9.45 -19.07 12.23
C ASN A 156 7.92 -18.88 12.04
N ASP A 157 7.15 -19.79 12.53
CA ASP A 157 5.68 -19.75 12.35
C ASP A 157 5.05 -18.59 13.13
N ASP A 158 5.63 -18.22 14.28
CA ASP A 158 5.18 -17.07 15.07
C ASP A 158 5.41 -15.76 14.31
N MET A 159 6.59 -15.55 13.73
CA MET A 159 6.84 -14.37 12.89
C MET A 159 5.86 -14.29 11.70
N ARG A 160 5.50 -15.42 11.09
CA ARG A 160 4.51 -15.44 10.00
C ARG A 160 3.10 -15.11 10.47
N THR A 161 2.78 -15.49 11.68
CA THR A 161 1.47 -15.27 12.29
C THR A 161 1.31 -13.84 12.76
N TYR A 162 2.31 -13.30 13.45
CA TYR A 162 2.21 -12.01 14.12
C TYR A 162 2.76 -10.82 13.33
N LEU A 163 3.58 -11.06 12.27
CA LEU A 163 4.01 -10.03 11.32
C LEU A 163 3.14 -10.09 10.07
N GLN A 164 2.08 -9.30 10.02
CA GLN A 164 1.16 -9.30 8.87
C GLN A 164 1.31 -8.06 8.01
N SER A 165 1.29 -8.25 6.71
CA SER A 165 1.30 -7.19 5.71
C SER A 165 0.18 -7.41 4.71
N PHE A 166 -0.64 -6.38 4.53
CA PHE A 166 -1.73 -6.36 3.57
C PHE A 166 -1.41 -5.35 2.46
N TYR A 167 -1.40 -5.83 1.23
CA TYR A 167 -1.20 -4.99 0.06
C TYR A 167 -2.53 -4.86 -0.71
N MET A 168 -2.93 -3.62 -0.95
CA MET A 168 -4.11 -3.29 -1.74
C MET A 168 -3.67 -2.46 -2.95
N ASP A 169 -3.77 -3.01 -4.15
CA ASP A 169 -3.48 -2.28 -5.38
C ASP A 169 -4.62 -1.32 -5.80
N ALA A 170 -4.39 -0.53 -6.83
CA ALA A 170 -5.39 0.41 -7.35
C ALA A 170 -6.62 -0.29 -7.93
N ASN A 171 -6.48 -1.52 -8.42
CA ASN A 171 -7.54 -2.33 -9.05
C ASN A 171 -8.21 -3.32 -8.07
N ARG A 172 -8.06 -3.09 -6.76
CA ARG A 172 -8.66 -3.93 -5.73
C ARG A 172 -10.17 -4.12 -5.98
N ASP A 173 -10.62 -5.37 -5.89
CA ASP A 173 -12.00 -5.74 -6.18
C ASP A 173 -12.48 -6.82 -5.21
N ILE A 174 -13.46 -6.47 -4.37
CA ILE A 174 -14.07 -7.38 -3.40
C ILE A 174 -14.60 -8.66 -4.05
N VAL A 175 -15.05 -8.60 -5.31
CA VAL A 175 -15.56 -9.78 -6.03
C VAL A 175 -14.46 -10.82 -6.23
N GLN A 176 -13.23 -10.39 -6.47
CA GLN A 176 -12.09 -11.30 -6.58
C GLN A 176 -11.69 -11.85 -5.21
N ASP A 177 -11.70 -11.00 -4.18
CA ASP A 177 -11.39 -11.39 -2.81
C ASP A 177 -12.38 -12.43 -2.25
N LEU A 178 -13.68 -12.29 -2.55
CA LEU A 178 -14.72 -13.24 -2.17
C LEU A 178 -14.46 -14.64 -2.74
N ARG A 179 -13.95 -14.73 -3.97
CA ARG A 179 -13.72 -16.00 -4.67
C ARG A 179 -12.39 -16.66 -4.31
N ASN A 180 -11.46 -15.93 -3.73
CA ASN A 180 -10.13 -16.40 -3.40
C ASN A 180 -10.05 -16.85 -1.95
N ARG A 181 -9.98 -18.15 -1.70
CA ARG A 181 -9.83 -18.73 -0.34
C ARG A 181 -8.59 -18.25 0.42
N LYS A 182 -7.55 -17.85 -0.30
CA LYS A 182 -6.30 -17.34 0.31
C LYS A 182 -6.38 -15.86 0.66
N SER A 183 -7.40 -15.14 0.16
CA SER A 183 -7.64 -13.75 0.55
C SER A 183 -8.00 -13.66 2.04
N TYR A 184 -7.91 -12.46 2.59
CA TYR A 184 -8.37 -12.21 3.97
C TYR A 184 -9.86 -12.54 4.13
N PHE A 185 -10.68 -12.19 3.14
CA PHE A 185 -12.11 -12.50 3.15
C PHE A 185 -12.37 -14.01 3.03
N GLY A 186 -11.68 -14.70 2.14
CA GLY A 186 -11.77 -16.13 2.00
C GLY A 186 -11.41 -16.89 3.28
N ARG A 187 -10.46 -16.37 4.08
CA ARG A 187 -10.13 -16.94 5.40
C ARG A 187 -11.24 -16.73 6.43
N VAL A 188 -11.88 -15.55 6.46
CA VAL A 188 -13.02 -15.28 7.34
C VAL A 188 -14.19 -16.22 7.04
N THR A 189 -14.44 -16.47 5.76
CA THR A 189 -15.62 -17.23 5.30
C THR A 189 -15.40 -18.73 5.19
N SER A 190 -14.16 -19.21 5.36
CA SER A 190 -13.81 -20.63 5.24
C SER A 190 -14.13 -21.49 6.48
N GLY A 191 -14.90 -20.97 7.43
CA GLY A 191 -15.42 -21.75 8.55
C GLY A 191 -14.48 -21.94 9.75
N TYR A 192 -13.28 -21.34 9.75
CA TYR A 192 -12.33 -21.48 10.87
C TYR A 192 -12.83 -20.92 12.21
N ALA A 193 -13.92 -20.15 12.20
CA ALA A 193 -14.52 -19.59 13.40
C ALA A 193 -15.76 -20.40 13.89
N LEU A 194 -16.15 -21.47 13.18
CA LEU A 194 -17.32 -22.28 13.54
C LEU A 194 -16.90 -23.55 14.27
N THR A 195 -17.74 -24.00 15.20
CA THR A 195 -17.56 -25.30 15.87
C THR A 195 -17.85 -26.43 14.90
N GLU A 196 -17.24 -27.60 15.11
CA GLU A 196 -17.51 -28.81 14.29
C GLU A 196 -19.00 -29.15 14.24
N GLU A 197 -19.72 -28.96 15.36
CA GLU A 197 -21.16 -29.19 15.45
C GLU A 197 -21.93 -28.26 14.49
N THR A 198 -21.63 -26.96 14.52
CA THR A 198 -22.24 -25.96 13.61
C THR A 198 -21.93 -26.26 12.15
N ILE A 199 -20.68 -26.68 11.86
CA ILE A 199 -20.27 -27.06 10.50
C ILE A 199 -21.12 -28.24 10.00
N ASN A 200 -21.25 -29.29 10.80
CA ASN A 200 -22.02 -30.48 10.44
C ASN A 200 -23.51 -30.16 10.22
N GLU A 201 -24.13 -29.36 11.09
CA GLU A 201 -25.50 -28.91 10.92
C GLU A 201 -25.73 -28.16 9.60
N ILE A 202 -24.82 -27.22 9.25
CA ILE A 202 -24.92 -26.45 8.01
C ILE A 202 -24.73 -27.38 6.80
N GLU A 203 -23.76 -28.30 6.83
CA GLU A 203 -23.52 -29.24 5.75
C GLU A 203 -24.69 -30.20 5.53
N GLU A 204 -25.35 -30.64 6.59
CA GLU A 204 -26.60 -31.45 6.49
C GLU A 204 -27.73 -30.66 5.81
N GLN A 205 -27.92 -29.39 6.19
CA GLN A 205 -28.92 -28.51 5.57
C GLN A 205 -28.63 -28.26 4.08
N LEU A 206 -27.36 -28.05 3.71
CA LEU A 206 -26.94 -27.90 2.31
C LEU A 206 -27.19 -29.17 1.49
N ASN A 207 -26.93 -30.36 2.06
CA ASN A 207 -27.18 -31.64 1.41
C ASN A 207 -28.69 -31.86 1.20
N ALA A 208 -29.51 -31.52 2.18
CA ALA A 208 -30.98 -31.58 2.05
C ALA A 208 -31.51 -30.64 0.97
N ALA A 209 -30.95 -29.38 0.91
CA ALA A 209 -31.28 -28.41 -0.13
C ALA A 209 -30.88 -28.89 -1.53
N ASN A 210 -29.69 -29.46 -1.69
CA ASN A 210 -29.22 -30.05 -2.96
C ASN A 210 -30.14 -31.14 -3.46
N THR A 211 -30.52 -32.07 -2.58
CA THR A 211 -31.46 -33.15 -2.91
C THR A 211 -32.80 -32.61 -3.39
N LYS A 212 -33.34 -31.63 -2.67
CA LYS A 212 -34.63 -31.02 -3.00
C LYS A 212 -34.60 -30.27 -4.34
N ILE A 213 -33.49 -29.57 -4.65
CA ILE A 213 -33.32 -28.87 -5.94
C ILE A 213 -33.31 -29.89 -7.08
N ILE A 214 -32.54 -30.98 -6.96
CA ILE A 214 -32.47 -32.04 -7.98
C ILE A 214 -33.80 -32.68 -8.22
N GLU A 215 -34.54 -33.02 -7.19
CA GLU A 215 -35.86 -33.64 -7.28
C GLU A 215 -36.92 -32.70 -7.86
N SER A 216 -36.80 -31.40 -7.58
CA SER A 216 -37.77 -30.38 -8.06
C SER A 216 -37.58 -29.99 -9.51
N ILE A 217 -36.40 -30.23 -10.12
CA ILE A 217 -36.08 -29.82 -11.49
C ILE A 217 -36.01 -31.09 -12.39
N PRO A 218 -37.04 -31.38 -13.21
CA PRO A 218 -37.11 -32.61 -14.00
C PRO A 218 -35.90 -32.84 -14.91
N SER A 219 -35.33 -31.76 -15.48
CA SER A 219 -34.13 -31.85 -16.36
C SER A 219 -32.90 -32.28 -15.59
N LEU A 220 -32.69 -31.80 -14.35
CA LEU A 220 -31.59 -32.20 -13.50
C LEU A 220 -31.75 -33.65 -13.02
N HIS A 221 -32.95 -34.05 -12.66
CA HIS A 221 -33.25 -35.43 -12.28
C HIS A 221 -32.96 -36.43 -13.43
N GLN A 222 -33.43 -36.14 -14.64
CA GLN A 222 -33.14 -36.96 -15.83
C GLN A 222 -31.63 -36.97 -16.16
N THR A 223 -30.94 -35.85 -16.01
CA THR A 223 -29.51 -35.79 -16.23
C THR A 223 -28.76 -36.65 -15.23
N LYS A 224 -29.13 -36.59 -13.96
CA LYS A 224 -28.58 -37.48 -12.90
C LYS A 224 -28.74 -38.94 -13.24
N GLU A 225 -29.96 -39.36 -13.64
CA GLU A 225 -30.24 -40.75 -14.03
C GLU A 225 -29.37 -41.22 -15.21
N ARG A 226 -29.27 -40.40 -16.25
CA ARG A 226 -28.42 -40.71 -17.43
C ARG A 226 -26.92 -40.80 -17.10
N ILE A 227 -26.39 -39.90 -16.30
CA ILE A 227 -25.00 -39.93 -15.89
C ILE A 227 -24.74 -41.15 -14.98
N SER A 228 -25.63 -41.47 -14.07
CA SER A 228 -25.53 -42.66 -13.20
C SER A 228 -25.52 -43.96 -14.00
N ALA A 229 -26.35 -44.06 -15.08
CA ALA A 229 -26.36 -45.21 -15.98
C ALA A 229 -25.00 -45.38 -16.73
N ILE A 230 -24.33 -44.29 -17.10
CA ILE A 230 -23.00 -44.29 -17.73
C ILE A 230 -21.95 -44.79 -16.73
N GLY A 231 -22.01 -44.36 -15.46
CA GLY A 231 -21.12 -44.80 -14.39
C GLY A 231 -21.08 -46.32 -14.21
N GLN A 232 -22.22 -46.98 -14.32
CA GLN A 232 -22.32 -48.45 -14.29
C GLN A 232 -21.62 -49.13 -15.49
N THR A 233 -21.57 -48.47 -16.64
CA THR A 233 -20.99 -49.03 -17.88
C THR A 233 -19.46 -48.93 -17.91
N ILE A 234 -18.87 -47.99 -17.19
CA ILE A 234 -17.43 -47.75 -17.15
C ILE A 234 -16.67 -48.64 -16.13
N GLY A 235 -17.38 -49.57 -15.50
CA GLY A 235 -16.76 -50.61 -14.66
C GLY A 235 -16.29 -50.18 -13.29
N ALA A 236 -16.70 -49.02 -12.80
CA ALA A 236 -16.47 -48.57 -11.44
C ALA A 236 -17.64 -49.01 -10.54
N ALA A 237 -17.61 -50.25 -10.09
CA ALA A 237 -18.68 -50.91 -9.32
C ALA A 237 -19.05 -50.23 -7.98
N SER A 238 -18.43 -49.09 -7.64
CA SER A 238 -18.69 -48.36 -6.37
C SER A 238 -18.70 -46.84 -6.50
N SER A 239 -18.70 -46.26 -7.69
CA SER A 239 -18.68 -44.77 -7.89
C SER A 239 -20.07 -44.27 -8.15
N SER A 240 -20.68 -43.58 -7.17
CA SER A 240 -21.90 -42.78 -7.40
C SER A 240 -21.48 -41.43 -7.99
N ILE A 241 -22.06 -41.07 -9.13
CA ILE A 241 -21.92 -39.74 -9.72
C ILE A 241 -23.11 -38.90 -9.27
N GLU A 242 -22.86 -37.80 -8.62
CA GLU A 242 -23.89 -36.90 -8.10
C GLU A 242 -23.75 -35.50 -8.74
N ILE A 243 -24.88 -34.84 -8.95
CA ILE A 243 -24.93 -33.45 -9.37
C ILE A 243 -25.12 -32.62 -8.11
N GLU A 244 -24.27 -31.61 -7.93
CA GLU A 244 -24.30 -30.72 -6.76
C GLU A 244 -24.62 -29.29 -7.18
N PRO A 245 -25.90 -28.86 -7.13
CA PRO A 245 -26.28 -27.49 -7.46
C PRO A 245 -25.70 -26.44 -6.50
N LEU A 246 -25.53 -26.81 -5.21
CA LEU A 246 -24.94 -25.99 -4.17
C LEU A 246 -23.69 -26.68 -3.62
N ALA A 247 -22.78 -25.90 -3.06
CA ALA A 247 -21.61 -26.46 -2.37
C ALA A 247 -22.05 -27.34 -1.18
N ARG A 248 -21.46 -28.53 -1.04
CA ARG A 248 -21.72 -29.43 0.12
C ARG A 248 -20.95 -29.04 1.36
N LYS A 249 -19.74 -28.54 1.18
CA LYS A 249 -18.85 -28.18 2.28
C LYS A 249 -18.90 -26.68 2.53
N ILE A 250 -18.94 -26.33 3.80
CA ILE A 250 -18.92 -24.92 4.23
C ILE A 250 -17.70 -24.18 3.68
N THR A 251 -16.57 -24.87 3.52
CA THR A 251 -15.35 -24.32 2.91
C THR A 251 -15.50 -23.95 1.42
N ASP A 252 -16.53 -24.42 0.74
CA ASP A 252 -16.82 -24.11 -0.65
C ASP A 252 -17.92 -23.06 -0.82
N LEU A 253 -18.60 -22.68 0.27
CA LEU A 253 -19.65 -21.65 0.26
C LEU A 253 -19.12 -20.28 -0.19
N ASN A 254 -17.85 -19.99 0.07
CA ASN A 254 -17.23 -18.73 -0.37
C ASN A 254 -17.30 -18.53 -1.89
N LYS A 255 -17.38 -19.60 -2.69
CA LYS A 255 -17.50 -19.50 -4.16
C LYS A 255 -18.89 -19.00 -4.60
N GLY A 256 -19.90 -19.18 -3.76
CA GLY A 256 -21.27 -18.72 -3.99
C GLY A 256 -21.67 -17.50 -3.15
N MET A 257 -20.81 -17.04 -2.27
CA MET A 257 -21.08 -15.83 -1.48
C MET A 257 -21.06 -14.59 -2.36
N ASP A 258 -21.99 -13.71 -2.13
CA ASP A 258 -22.03 -12.40 -2.76
C ASP A 258 -22.41 -11.34 -1.71
N ILE A 259 -21.89 -10.13 -1.91
CA ILE A 259 -22.31 -8.97 -1.14
C ILE A 259 -23.41 -8.30 -1.97
N VAL A 260 -24.57 -8.14 -1.40
CA VAL A 260 -25.69 -7.42 -2.03
C VAL A 260 -25.84 -6.05 -1.37
N MET A 261 -26.05 -5.04 -2.19
CA MET A 261 -26.26 -3.67 -1.73
C MET A 261 -27.65 -3.20 -2.15
N GLN A 262 -28.37 -2.60 -1.22
CA GLN A 262 -29.70 -2.03 -1.46
C GLN A 262 -29.61 -0.50 -1.35
N ASP A 263 -30.07 0.19 -2.38
CA ASP A 263 -30.16 1.65 -2.39
C ASP A 263 -31.61 2.10 -2.10
N GLY A 264 -31.81 2.60 -0.90
CA GLY A 264 -33.13 3.04 -0.44
C GLY A 264 -34.20 1.95 -0.51
N LYS A 265 -35.24 2.16 -1.32
CA LYS A 265 -36.36 1.21 -1.53
C LYS A 265 -36.19 0.34 -2.78
N ALA A 266 -35.09 0.46 -3.49
CA ALA A 266 -34.80 -0.36 -4.67
C ALA A 266 -34.55 -1.82 -4.33
N ALA A 267 -34.60 -2.70 -5.32
CA ALA A 267 -34.18 -4.08 -5.16
C ALA A 267 -32.68 -4.15 -4.81
N SER A 268 -32.29 -5.16 -4.04
CA SER A 268 -30.88 -5.43 -3.77
C SER A 268 -30.20 -5.95 -5.03
N PHE A 269 -29.02 -5.42 -5.32
CA PHE A 269 -28.17 -5.85 -6.44
C PHE A 269 -26.84 -6.42 -5.94
N PRO A 270 -26.31 -7.47 -6.59
CA PRO A 270 -24.98 -7.98 -6.31
C PRO A 270 -23.93 -6.89 -6.43
N ILE A 271 -22.93 -6.91 -5.54
CA ILE A 271 -21.84 -5.90 -5.54
C ILE A 271 -21.07 -5.88 -6.87
N ALA A 272 -21.04 -7.00 -7.58
CA ALA A 272 -20.43 -7.10 -8.91
C ALA A 272 -21.07 -6.17 -9.96
N GLN A 273 -22.32 -5.73 -9.73
CA GLN A 273 -23.04 -4.80 -10.61
C GLN A 273 -22.85 -3.33 -10.24
N HIS A 274 -22.15 -3.06 -9.13
CA HIS A 274 -21.81 -1.70 -8.70
C HIS A 274 -20.50 -1.21 -9.32
N GLY A 275 -20.28 0.11 -9.30
CA GLY A 275 -19.07 0.73 -9.82
C GLY A 275 -17.80 0.29 -9.08
N TYR A 276 -16.66 0.35 -9.75
CA TYR A 276 -15.36 -0.03 -9.19
C TYR A 276 -15.03 0.70 -7.88
N GLY A 277 -15.35 1.99 -7.75
CA GLY A 277 -15.12 2.75 -6.52
C GLY A 277 -15.84 2.15 -5.31
N THR A 278 -17.11 1.76 -5.46
CA THR A 278 -17.88 1.09 -4.40
C THR A 278 -17.26 -0.26 -4.04
N ARG A 279 -16.91 -1.07 -5.03
CA ARG A 279 -16.29 -2.38 -4.83
C ARG A 279 -14.93 -2.29 -4.12
N SER A 280 -14.11 -1.34 -4.55
CA SER A 280 -12.81 -1.04 -3.95
C SER A 280 -12.93 -0.58 -2.50
N TRP A 281 -13.90 0.29 -2.21
CA TRP A 281 -14.15 0.78 -0.85
C TRP A 281 -14.64 -0.35 0.08
N ILE A 282 -15.57 -1.17 -0.37
CA ILE A 282 -16.06 -2.33 0.39
C ILE A 282 -14.91 -3.33 0.66
N SER A 283 -14.01 -3.56 -0.30
CA SER A 283 -12.82 -4.38 -0.09
C SER A 283 -11.98 -3.87 1.09
N PHE A 284 -11.73 -2.55 1.14
CA PHE A 284 -11.00 -1.94 2.25
C PHE A 284 -11.75 -2.06 3.58
N LEU A 285 -13.05 -1.77 3.62
CA LEU A 285 -13.86 -1.88 4.84
C LEU A 285 -13.89 -3.31 5.39
N THR A 286 -13.97 -4.29 4.51
CA THR A 286 -13.94 -5.70 4.90
C THR A 286 -12.58 -6.09 5.48
N LEU A 287 -11.48 -5.59 4.91
CA LEU A 287 -10.15 -5.76 5.49
C LEU A 287 -10.04 -5.11 6.87
N SER A 288 -10.55 -3.89 7.03
CA SER A 288 -10.54 -3.19 8.32
C SER A 288 -11.29 -3.97 9.39
N ALA A 289 -12.50 -4.44 9.07
CA ALA A 289 -13.30 -5.26 9.99
C ALA A 289 -12.60 -6.60 10.34
N PHE A 290 -11.90 -7.21 9.38
CA PHE A 290 -11.11 -8.41 9.64
C PHE A 290 -9.96 -8.15 10.62
N VAL A 291 -9.21 -7.05 10.41
CA VAL A 291 -8.10 -6.65 11.28
C VAL A 291 -8.61 -6.30 12.69
N GLU A 292 -9.68 -5.53 12.79
CA GLU A 292 -10.30 -5.19 14.07
C GLU A 292 -10.73 -6.42 14.86
N ASN A 293 -11.34 -7.40 14.17
CA ASN A 293 -11.75 -8.66 14.80
C ASN A 293 -10.55 -9.50 15.27
N GLN A 294 -9.47 -9.54 14.48
CA GLN A 294 -8.23 -10.20 14.91
C GLN A 294 -7.62 -9.53 16.14
N ASN A 295 -7.51 -8.20 16.12
CA ASN A 295 -6.98 -7.45 17.24
C ASN A 295 -7.85 -7.59 18.50
N GLN A 296 -9.18 -7.70 18.36
CA GLN A 296 -10.06 -7.93 19.49
C GLN A 296 -9.80 -9.30 20.14
N LYS A 297 -9.66 -10.34 19.32
CA LYS A 297 -9.32 -11.68 19.83
C LYS A 297 -7.98 -11.73 20.56
N LEU A 298 -6.99 -10.98 20.09
CA LEU A 298 -5.68 -10.88 20.75
C LEU A 298 -5.73 -10.04 22.05
N LYS A 299 -6.63 -9.06 22.15
CA LYS A 299 -6.86 -8.31 23.37
C LYS A 299 -7.53 -9.16 24.48
N ASP A 300 -8.31 -10.16 24.08
CA ASP A 300 -8.90 -11.12 25.00
C ASP A 300 -7.85 -12.12 25.54
N ASP A 301 -6.70 -12.24 24.84
CA ASP A 301 -5.50 -12.95 25.25
C ASP A 301 -4.46 -11.90 25.69
N ASP A 302 -4.48 -11.52 26.97
CA ASP A 302 -3.79 -10.35 27.55
C ASP A 302 -2.28 -10.25 27.24
N GLU A 303 -1.67 -11.28 26.67
CA GLU A 303 -0.23 -11.35 26.39
C GLU A 303 0.11 -11.23 24.89
N ALA A 304 -0.84 -11.39 23.97
CA ALA A 304 -0.55 -11.44 22.54
C ALA A 304 -0.57 -10.05 21.87
N GLU A 305 0.44 -9.78 21.03
CA GLU A 305 0.58 -8.55 20.24
C GLU A 305 0.67 -8.89 18.75
N GLN A 306 0.29 -7.96 17.88
CA GLN A 306 0.40 -8.13 16.43
C GLN A 306 0.98 -6.88 15.76
N PHE A 307 1.83 -7.09 14.77
CA PHE A 307 2.25 -6.04 13.85
C PHE A 307 1.45 -6.16 12.56
N ILE A 308 0.72 -5.11 12.24
CA ILE A 308 -0.06 -5.01 11.01
C ILE A 308 0.46 -3.85 10.19
N MET A 309 0.76 -4.11 8.93
CA MET A 309 1.13 -3.10 7.95
C MET A 309 0.15 -3.12 6.78
N LEU A 310 -0.48 -1.98 6.51
CA LEU A 310 -1.28 -1.75 5.32
C LEU A 310 -0.47 -0.96 4.30
N THR A 311 -0.27 -1.53 3.13
CA THR A 311 0.26 -0.84 1.95
C THR A 311 -0.86 -0.69 0.93
N MET A 312 -1.15 0.54 0.48
CA MET A 312 -2.29 0.83 -0.39
C MET A 312 -1.88 1.73 -1.55
N GLU A 313 -2.27 1.35 -2.77
CA GLU A 313 -2.08 2.16 -3.97
C GLU A 313 -3.37 2.88 -4.34
N GLU A 314 -3.24 4.18 -4.59
CA GLU A 314 -4.30 5.05 -5.14
C GLU A 314 -5.69 4.75 -4.57
N PRO A 315 -5.88 4.91 -3.24
CA PRO A 315 -7.16 4.63 -2.61
C PRO A 315 -8.31 5.43 -3.19
N GLU A 316 -8.02 6.56 -3.80
CA GLU A 316 -8.97 7.46 -4.47
C GLU A 316 -9.48 6.96 -5.82
N ALA A 317 -8.90 5.91 -6.40
CA ALA A 317 -9.28 5.44 -7.73
C ALA A 317 -10.79 5.20 -7.83
N HIS A 318 -11.41 5.80 -8.85
CA HIS A 318 -12.86 5.73 -9.12
C HIS A 318 -13.79 6.33 -8.05
N LEU A 319 -13.28 7.14 -7.11
CA LEU A 319 -14.07 7.78 -6.08
C LEU A 319 -14.24 9.29 -6.34
N HIS A 320 -15.44 9.79 -6.07
CA HIS A 320 -15.71 11.22 -6.07
C HIS A 320 -14.94 11.93 -4.93
N PRO A 321 -14.51 13.21 -5.06
CA PRO A 321 -13.69 13.90 -4.05
C PRO A 321 -14.22 13.84 -2.61
N GLN A 322 -15.53 13.88 -2.40
CA GLN A 322 -16.10 13.74 -1.06
C GLN A 322 -15.91 12.33 -0.49
N ALA A 323 -16.06 11.29 -1.32
CA ALA A 323 -15.79 9.91 -0.93
C ALA A 323 -14.30 9.68 -0.65
N GLN A 324 -13.40 10.35 -1.38
CA GLN A 324 -11.96 10.30 -1.11
C GLN A 324 -11.61 10.83 0.29
N ARG A 325 -12.28 11.89 0.73
CA ARG A 325 -12.11 12.44 2.09
C ARG A 325 -12.57 11.46 3.16
N GLN A 326 -13.75 10.87 3.00
CA GLN A 326 -14.27 9.86 3.93
C GLN A 326 -13.37 8.61 3.97
N LEU A 327 -12.90 8.17 2.82
CA LEU A 327 -11.98 7.04 2.74
C LEU A 327 -10.66 7.33 3.47
N PHE A 328 -10.09 8.53 3.32
CA PHE A 328 -8.88 8.92 4.03
C PHE A 328 -9.07 8.90 5.55
N GLU A 329 -10.20 9.38 6.04
CA GLU A 329 -10.55 9.33 7.46
C GLU A 329 -10.58 7.87 7.96
N GLN A 330 -11.19 6.97 7.21
CA GLN A 330 -11.22 5.54 7.54
C GLN A 330 -9.82 4.89 7.50
N ILE A 331 -8.99 5.22 6.49
CA ILE A 331 -7.61 4.75 6.41
C ILE A 331 -6.80 5.26 7.62
N SER A 332 -7.01 6.51 8.04
CA SER A 332 -6.31 7.09 9.20
C SER A 332 -6.62 6.34 10.49
N HIS A 333 -7.86 5.84 10.66
CA HIS A 333 -8.31 5.06 11.80
C HIS A 333 -7.95 3.56 11.74
N PHE A 334 -7.51 3.06 10.59
CA PHE A 334 -7.08 1.67 10.47
C PHE A 334 -6.01 1.32 11.51
N GLU A 335 -6.20 0.22 12.24
CA GLU A 335 -5.25 -0.24 13.26
C GLU A 335 -4.00 -0.86 12.60
N GLY A 336 -2.85 -0.23 12.75
CA GLY A 336 -1.58 -0.67 12.20
C GLY A 336 -0.78 0.45 11.53
N GLN A 337 0.41 0.09 11.03
CA GLN A 337 1.25 1.00 10.26
C GLN A 337 0.74 1.10 8.83
N LYS A 338 0.69 2.30 8.30
CA LYS A 338 0.11 2.59 6.98
C LYS A 338 1.11 3.23 6.04
N ILE A 339 1.17 2.75 4.80
CA ILE A 339 1.95 3.34 3.72
C ILE A 339 1.03 3.44 2.50
N VAL A 340 0.63 4.64 2.15
CA VAL A 340 -0.40 4.92 1.15
C VAL A 340 0.18 5.76 0.03
N SER A 341 0.07 5.35 -1.22
CA SER A 341 0.40 6.20 -2.36
C SER A 341 -0.86 6.87 -2.90
N THR A 342 -0.76 8.15 -3.25
CA THR A 342 -1.90 8.92 -3.77
C THR A 342 -1.49 9.92 -4.83
N HIS A 343 -2.44 10.20 -5.73
CA HIS A 343 -2.42 11.33 -6.65
C HIS A 343 -3.56 12.33 -6.38
N SER A 344 -4.28 12.17 -5.27
CA SER A 344 -5.42 13.02 -4.93
C SER A 344 -5.02 14.25 -4.12
N PRO A 345 -5.22 15.47 -4.64
CA PRO A 345 -5.14 16.70 -3.84
C PRO A 345 -6.06 16.67 -2.62
N SER A 346 -7.24 16.02 -2.75
CA SER A 346 -8.21 15.91 -1.66
C SER A 346 -7.72 15.07 -0.49
N ILE A 347 -6.92 14.03 -0.75
CA ILE A 347 -6.29 13.21 0.29
C ILE A 347 -5.13 13.97 0.92
N ILE A 348 -4.27 14.59 0.11
CA ILE A 348 -3.12 15.37 0.60
C ILE A 348 -3.58 16.49 1.53
N ALA A 349 -4.68 17.16 1.19
CA ALA A 349 -5.26 18.24 1.99
C ALA A 349 -5.77 17.80 3.38
N GLN A 350 -5.88 16.51 3.65
CA GLN A 350 -6.28 15.98 4.96
C GLN A 350 -5.13 15.37 5.75
N ALA A 351 -4.05 15.01 5.06
CA ALA A 351 -2.90 14.39 5.68
C ALA A 351 -2.01 15.42 6.38
N SER A 352 -1.27 14.98 7.39
CA SER A 352 -0.19 15.79 7.94
C SER A 352 0.97 15.86 6.95
N LEU A 353 1.50 17.06 6.72
CA LEU A 353 2.69 17.23 5.87
C LEU A 353 3.89 16.43 6.38
N THR A 354 4.03 16.25 7.70
CA THR A 354 5.13 15.48 8.29
C THR A 354 5.06 13.98 7.95
N ASP A 355 3.88 13.50 7.55
CA ASP A 355 3.67 12.12 7.12
C ASP A 355 3.90 11.94 5.61
N THR A 356 4.13 13.04 4.90
CA THR A 356 4.29 13.05 3.45
C THR A 356 5.72 12.73 3.04
N ILE A 357 5.85 11.83 2.07
CA ILE A 357 7.11 11.44 1.41
C ILE A 357 6.94 11.72 -0.09
N TYR A 358 7.75 12.63 -0.60
CA TYR A 358 7.73 13.00 -2.02
C TYR A 358 8.68 12.12 -2.81
N PHE A 359 8.16 11.46 -3.83
CA PHE A 359 8.91 10.66 -4.79
C PHE A 359 9.15 11.44 -6.06
N SER A 360 10.40 11.52 -6.47
CA SER A 360 10.82 12.11 -7.73
C SER A 360 11.69 11.15 -8.54
N LYS A 361 11.90 11.47 -9.80
CA LYS A 361 12.76 10.70 -10.69
C LYS A 361 13.63 11.63 -11.51
N HIS A 362 14.94 11.53 -11.33
CA HIS A 362 15.94 12.30 -12.08
C HIS A 362 16.87 11.34 -12.79
N ASP A 363 17.09 11.53 -14.08
CA ASP A 363 17.96 10.68 -14.91
C ASP A 363 17.69 9.17 -14.78
N GLY A 364 16.39 8.81 -14.70
CA GLY A 364 15.98 7.42 -14.53
C GLY A 364 16.06 6.86 -13.11
N LYS A 365 16.63 7.61 -12.16
CA LYS A 365 16.82 7.18 -10.77
C LYS A 365 15.70 7.71 -9.88
N THR A 366 15.08 6.80 -9.12
CA THR A 366 14.08 7.15 -8.10
C THR A 366 14.77 7.76 -6.89
N SER A 367 14.29 8.90 -6.42
CA SER A 367 14.61 9.48 -5.12
C SER A 367 13.33 9.73 -4.32
N ALA A 368 13.45 9.76 -3.01
CA ALA A 368 12.33 10.06 -2.14
C ALA A 368 12.79 10.86 -0.93
N MET A 369 11.97 11.83 -0.54
CA MET A 369 12.29 12.78 0.52
C MET A 369 11.08 12.96 1.42
N ARG A 370 11.26 12.77 2.74
CA ARG A 370 10.23 13.08 3.72
C ARG A 370 10.18 14.59 3.93
N TYR A 371 8.97 15.14 4.02
CA TYR A 371 8.80 16.54 4.38
C TYR A 371 9.38 16.81 5.78
N SER A 372 10.38 17.65 5.82
CA SER A 372 11.06 18.07 7.06
C SER A 372 11.05 19.60 7.14
N PRO A 373 9.97 20.20 7.64
CA PRO A 373 9.85 21.66 7.68
C PRO A 373 10.86 22.26 8.66
N SER A 374 11.69 23.17 8.17
CA SER A 374 12.42 24.13 8.97
C SER A 374 11.51 25.34 9.23
N GLY A 375 11.28 25.74 10.47
CA GLY A 375 10.50 26.93 10.80
C GLY A 375 9.51 26.78 11.95
N ALA A 376 8.91 27.90 12.36
CA ALA A 376 7.93 27.95 13.42
C ALA A 376 6.62 27.24 13.07
N LYS A 377 5.81 26.91 14.05
CA LYS A 377 4.49 26.31 13.89
C LYS A 377 3.59 27.12 12.95
N GLU A 378 3.65 28.44 13.07
CA GLU A 378 2.89 29.39 12.25
C GLU A 378 3.23 29.29 10.75
N ASP A 379 4.51 29.08 10.41
CA ASP A 379 4.94 28.87 9.01
C ASP A 379 4.32 27.60 8.42
N LYS A 380 4.24 26.51 9.22
CA LYS A 380 3.62 25.24 8.80
C LYS A 380 2.11 25.38 8.57
N GLU A 381 1.41 26.06 9.47
CA GLU A 381 -0.02 26.34 9.35
C GLU A 381 -0.29 27.22 8.11
N LYS A 382 0.59 28.18 7.81
CA LYS A 382 0.47 29.03 6.61
C LYS A 382 0.68 28.21 5.34
N ILE A 383 1.68 27.33 5.28
CA ILE A 383 1.89 26.42 4.14
C ILE A 383 0.65 25.55 3.91
N PHE A 384 0.09 24.99 4.96
CA PHE A 384 -1.09 24.14 4.84
C PHE A 384 -2.30 24.94 4.31
N ARG A 385 -2.56 26.10 4.87
CA ARG A 385 -3.71 26.95 4.49
C ARG A 385 -3.60 27.54 3.08
N GLU A 386 -2.43 28.09 2.73
CA GLU A 386 -2.25 28.86 1.49
C GLU A 386 -1.85 27.96 0.31
N VAL A 387 -1.19 26.83 0.56
CA VAL A 387 -0.68 25.95 -0.51
C VAL A 387 -1.46 24.66 -0.59
N ILE A 388 -1.47 23.88 0.46
CA ILE A 388 -2.03 22.53 0.39
C ILE A 388 -3.54 22.54 0.18
N ASN A 389 -4.28 23.38 0.89
CA ASN A 389 -5.74 23.45 0.74
C ASN A 389 -6.19 24.04 -0.59
N THR A 390 -5.33 24.80 -1.27
CA THR A 390 -5.72 25.56 -2.47
C THR A 390 -5.07 25.04 -3.75
N ARG A 391 -3.84 24.54 -3.65
CA ARG A 391 -2.97 24.22 -4.79
C ARG A 391 -2.11 22.95 -4.56
N ALA A 392 -2.65 21.94 -3.90
CA ALA A 392 -1.92 20.69 -3.68
C ALA A 392 -1.51 19.98 -5.00
N ASP A 393 -2.17 20.30 -6.11
CA ASP A 393 -1.85 19.82 -7.45
C ASP A 393 -0.44 20.18 -7.91
N LEU A 394 0.15 21.28 -7.40
CA LEU A 394 1.53 21.66 -7.70
C LEU A 394 2.56 20.57 -7.32
N LEU A 395 2.23 19.71 -6.34
CA LEU A 395 3.09 18.62 -5.92
C LEU A 395 3.23 17.49 -6.97
N PHE A 396 2.43 17.52 -8.00
CA PHE A 396 2.50 16.58 -9.14
C PHE A 396 3.13 17.19 -10.39
N SER A 397 3.66 18.43 -10.29
CA SER A 397 4.24 19.14 -11.40
C SER A 397 5.71 18.79 -11.60
N SER A 398 6.18 18.84 -12.86
CA SER A 398 7.61 18.73 -13.21
C SER A 398 8.34 20.05 -12.92
N ALA A 399 7.64 21.18 -13.01
CA ALA A 399 8.12 22.49 -12.64
C ALA A 399 6.94 23.40 -12.30
N VAL A 400 7.18 24.40 -11.48
CA VAL A 400 6.16 25.37 -11.05
C VAL A 400 6.58 26.78 -11.41
N ILE A 401 5.67 27.55 -12.03
CA ILE A 401 5.81 28.98 -12.24
C ILE A 401 4.90 29.69 -11.25
N LEU A 402 5.47 30.38 -10.27
CA LEU A 402 4.70 31.17 -9.32
C LEU A 402 4.45 32.56 -9.90
N CYS A 403 3.22 33.01 -9.92
CA CYS A 403 2.83 34.36 -10.34
C CYS A 403 2.03 35.06 -9.24
N GLU A 404 2.02 36.38 -9.27
CA GLU A 404 1.48 37.20 -8.17
C GLU A 404 -0.02 37.23 -8.14
N GLY A 405 -0.66 37.28 -9.33
CA GLY A 405 -2.09 37.45 -9.44
C GLY A 405 -2.75 36.56 -10.49
N ILE A 406 -4.07 36.72 -10.57
CA ILE A 406 -4.91 35.95 -11.51
C ILE A 406 -4.68 36.33 -12.97
N THR A 407 -4.26 37.59 -13.22
CA THR A 407 -4.00 38.10 -14.57
C THR A 407 -2.83 37.34 -15.21
N GLU A 408 -1.77 37.15 -14.47
CA GLU A 408 -0.58 36.40 -14.89
C GLU A 408 -0.91 34.90 -15.04
N GLU A 409 -1.65 34.32 -14.10
CA GLU A 409 -2.11 32.92 -14.17
C GLU A 409 -2.89 32.63 -15.45
N LEU A 410 -3.72 33.57 -15.91
CA LEU A 410 -4.51 33.44 -17.13
C LEU A 410 -3.72 33.79 -18.42
N ALA A 411 -2.80 34.76 -18.36
CA ALA A 411 -2.06 35.24 -19.51
C ALA A 411 -0.86 34.34 -19.84
N LEU A 412 -0.10 33.90 -18.83
CA LEU A 412 1.11 33.11 -19.03
C LEU A 412 0.90 31.84 -19.87
N PRO A 413 -0.17 31.05 -19.74
CA PRO A 413 -0.40 29.90 -20.60
C PRO A 413 -0.48 30.26 -22.10
N VAL A 414 -1.05 31.42 -22.43
CA VAL A 414 -1.17 31.90 -23.80
C VAL A 414 0.21 32.23 -24.39
N TYR A 415 1.03 32.92 -23.62
CA TYR A 415 2.43 33.26 -24.03
C TYR A 415 3.27 31.99 -24.08
N PHE A 416 3.09 31.06 -23.16
CA PHE A 416 3.79 29.79 -23.15
C PHE A 416 3.54 28.98 -24.44
N VAL A 417 2.28 28.90 -24.88
CA VAL A 417 1.92 28.23 -26.13
C VAL A 417 2.56 28.95 -27.34
N LYS A 418 2.57 30.29 -27.33
CA LYS A 418 3.20 31.03 -28.43
C LYS A 418 4.72 30.82 -28.52
N TYR A 419 5.38 30.62 -27.37
CA TYR A 419 6.84 30.47 -27.32
C TYR A 419 7.28 29.00 -27.51
N PHE A 420 6.62 28.05 -26.80
CA PHE A 420 7.01 26.64 -26.76
C PHE A 420 6.23 25.78 -27.75
N GLY A 421 5.18 26.29 -28.37
CA GLY A 421 4.32 25.53 -29.30
C GLY A 421 3.40 24.51 -28.66
N CYS A 422 3.36 24.41 -27.33
CA CYS A 422 2.54 23.49 -26.56
C CYS A 422 2.03 24.11 -25.25
N ALA A 423 1.00 23.56 -24.67
CA ALA A 423 0.46 24.04 -23.40
C ALA A 423 1.40 23.68 -22.22
N PRO A 424 1.45 24.49 -21.13
CA PRO A 424 2.30 24.23 -19.96
C PRO A 424 2.12 22.81 -19.39
N TYR A 425 0.87 22.35 -19.24
CA TYR A 425 0.57 21.01 -18.73
C TYR A 425 1.13 19.86 -19.58
N SER A 426 1.35 20.09 -20.88
CA SER A 426 1.97 19.07 -21.75
C SER A 426 3.44 18.81 -21.40
N LEU A 427 4.08 19.75 -20.73
CA LEU A 427 5.44 19.62 -20.20
C LEU A 427 5.46 19.42 -18.68
N GLY A 428 4.29 19.18 -18.07
CA GLY A 428 4.16 19.03 -16.61
C GLY A 428 4.41 20.34 -15.84
N VAL A 429 4.27 21.50 -16.47
CA VAL A 429 4.46 22.81 -15.84
C VAL A 429 3.14 23.32 -15.30
N SER A 430 3.11 23.65 -14.00
CA SER A 430 1.99 24.35 -13.37
C SER A 430 2.29 25.81 -13.21
N ILE A 431 1.34 26.67 -13.62
CA ILE A 431 1.37 28.11 -13.39
C ILE A 431 0.42 28.38 -12.24
N VAL A 432 0.95 28.95 -11.15
CA VAL A 432 0.22 29.05 -9.87
C VAL A 432 0.21 30.48 -9.39
N ASN A 433 -0.98 31.03 -9.24
CA ASN A 433 -1.22 32.32 -8.58
C ASN A 433 -1.11 32.13 -7.06
N ILE A 434 -0.23 32.91 -6.43
CA ILE A 434 0.02 32.87 -4.99
C ILE A 434 -0.89 33.79 -4.17
N GLY A 435 -1.77 34.57 -4.82
CA GLY A 435 -2.71 35.46 -4.13
C GLY A 435 -2.08 36.70 -3.50
N GLY A 436 -0.99 37.22 -4.10
CA GLY A 436 -0.31 38.45 -3.72
C GLY A 436 1.11 38.27 -3.21
N LYS A 437 1.90 39.35 -3.32
CA LYS A 437 3.38 39.39 -3.10
C LYS A 437 3.86 38.82 -1.74
N ASP A 438 3.02 38.80 -0.71
CA ASP A 438 3.40 38.34 0.63
C ASP A 438 3.33 36.83 0.81
N ASN A 439 2.86 36.09 -0.20
CA ASN A 439 2.67 34.64 -0.12
C ASN A 439 3.75 33.83 -0.81
N TYR A 440 4.82 34.41 -1.32
CA TYR A 440 5.92 33.64 -1.94
C TYR A 440 6.58 32.63 -0.97
N LYS A 441 6.81 33.06 0.29
CA LYS A 441 7.51 32.24 1.29
C LYS A 441 6.87 30.85 1.51
N PRO A 442 5.55 30.69 1.78
CA PRO A 442 4.96 29.38 1.98
C PRO A 442 5.08 28.47 0.76
N PHE A 443 4.85 28.99 -0.45
CA PHE A 443 5.01 28.21 -1.67
C PHE A 443 6.46 27.76 -1.90
N LEU A 444 7.42 28.66 -1.79
CA LEU A 444 8.85 28.36 -1.95
C LEU A 444 9.32 27.38 -0.89
N SER A 445 8.89 27.52 0.36
CA SER A 445 9.25 26.58 1.43
C SER A 445 8.84 25.16 1.11
N LEU A 446 7.63 24.94 0.58
CA LEU A 446 7.17 23.63 0.20
C LEU A 446 7.90 23.09 -1.03
N ILE A 447 8.00 23.87 -2.09
CA ILE A 447 8.57 23.49 -3.37
C ILE A 447 10.06 23.14 -3.22
N ARG A 448 10.82 23.96 -2.48
CA ARG A 448 12.25 23.70 -2.21
C ARG A 448 12.47 22.50 -1.31
N ASN A 449 11.60 22.26 -0.34
CA ASN A 449 11.71 21.07 0.51
C ASN A 449 11.62 19.76 -0.31
N PHE A 450 10.88 19.79 -1.43
CA PHE A 450 10.72 18.64 -2.31
C PHE A 450 11.58 18.69 -3.58
N ASP A 451 12.47 19.67 -3.67
CA ASP A 451 13.37 19.88 -4.83
C ASP A 451 12.60 19.94 -6.17
N ILE A 452 11.41 20.56 -6.15
CA ILE A 452 10.62 20.77 -7.37
C ILE A 452 11.20 22.02 -8.08
N PRO A 453 11.55 21.94 -9.38
CA PRO A 453 11.99 23.09 -10.15
C PRO A 453 10.96 24.22 -10.16
N TRP A 454 11.40 25.46 -9.91
CA TRP A 454 10.52 26.60 -9.80
C TRP A 454 11.04 27.84 -10.49
N PHE A 455 10.10 28.68 -10.94
CA PHE A 455 10.33 29.98 -11.52
C PHE A 455 9.35 30.97 -10.91
N ILE A 456 9.72 32.24 -10.88
CA ILE A 456 8.85 33.32 -10.41
C ILE A 456 8.63 34.28 -11.55
N PHE A 457 7.36 34.61 -11.80
CA PHE A 457 6.94 35.68 -12.66
C PHE A 457 6.19 36.72 -11.82
N SER A 458 6.81 37.86 -11.56
CA SER A 458 6.29 38.89 -10.65
C SER A 458 6.29 40.25 -11.36
N ASP A 459 5.50 41.16 -10.86
CA ASP A 459 5.49 42.55 -11.30
C ASP A 459 6.87 43.18 -11.06
N GLY A 460 7.31 43.99 -12.00
CA GLY A 460 8.61 44.70 -11.95
C GLY A 460 8.66 45.83 -10.93
N GLU A 461 7.69 45.95 -10.05
CA GLU A 461 7.66 46.99 -9.02
C GLU A 461 8.68 46.73 -7.90
N ALA A 462 9.25 47.79 -7.34
CA ALA A 462 10.26 47.67 -6.29
C ALA A 462 9.83 46.86 -5.06
N GLU A 463 8.55 46.96 -4.68
CA GLU A 463 7.99 46.21 -3.56
C GLU A 463 7.88 44.72 -3.86
N ALA A 464 7.43 44.34 -5.07
CA ALA A 464 7.32 42.93 -5.47
C ALA A 464 8.72 42.31 -5.56
N ILE A 465 9.71 42.98 -6.15
CA ILE A 465 11.11 42.53 -6.20
C ILE A 465 11.70 42.33 -4.80
N SER A 466 11.39 43.25 -3.87
CA SER A 466 11.81 43.14 -2.47
C SER A 466 11.19 41.96 -1.76
N ALA A 467 9.87 41.71 -1.95
CA ALA A 467 9.14 40.60 -1.36
C ALA A 467 9.67 39.26 -1.86
N VAL A 468 9.85 39.10 -3.18
CA VAL A 468 10.46 37.90 -3.81
C VAL A 468 11.84 37.65 -3.26
N SER A 469 12.71 38.69 -3.26
CA SER A 469 14.08 38.58 -2.78
C SER A 469 14.16 38.19 -1.30
N SER A 470 13.25 38.74 -0.48
CA SER A 470 13.11 38.37 0.95
C SER A 470 12.66 36.94 1.12
N ALA A 471 11.64 36.50 0.37
CA ALA A 471 11.12 35.13 0.43
C ALA A 471 12.22 34.10 0.04
N ILE A 472 12.98 34.37 -1.03
CA ILE A 472 14.08 33.49 -1.47
C ILE A 472 15.18 33.35 -0.40
N ARG A 473 15.50 34.44 0.31
CA ARG A 473 16.55 34.42 1.35
C ARG A 473 16.10 33.69 2.65
N GLN A 474 14.81 33.67 2.92
CA GLN A 474 14.26 33.07 4.16
C GLN A 474 13.99 31.57 4.04
N VAL A 475 14.06 31.02 2.85
CA VAL A 475 13.84 29.60 2.53
C VAL A 475 15.15 28.98 2.03
#